data_2b7ccefcb19bd54e283ad6a2c64c0ce6
#
_entry.id   2b7ccefcb19bd54e283ad6a2c64c0ce6
#
_cell.length_a   1.000
_cell.length_b   1.000
_cell.length_c   1.000
_cell.angle_alpha   90.00
_cell.angle_beta   90.00
_cell.angle_gamma   90.00
#
_symmetry.space_group_name_H-M   'P 1'
#
loop_
_entity.id
_entity.type
_entity.pdbx_description
1 polymer ?
#
loop_
_entity_poly.entity_id
_entity_poly.type
_entity_poly.pdbx_seq_one_letter_code
_entity_poly.pdbx_strand_id
1 'polypeptide(L)'
;MKTLLKGGTVVSAAGSRAADVLVDGEKIAAVGEGLAADGANVVDVSGKLLFPGFIDAHTHFDLAVCNTTTADNFNTGTRSAIHGGTTMVIDFACPNKGETLGYGLDLWHKKADGRSSCDYSFHMTIDDWNEGIKNEIPAMFAAGIPSFKMYMTYPAMMIGDQDLFSALLELKKYGGIAGVHCENAGVIDALIAQHKAEGKTAPSSHPECRPNPLEAEAVAHLLRIAEVADVPIVIVHLSTKEALLEVMHARERGQKVYVETCPHYLLLDDSVYYQEDYSASARYICAPPMRKKEDQAVLWKALANGSIQTVSTDHCSFTLKQKDAGRGDFTKIPGGLPGVETRGELLYTAGVAEGRITKEQMCALLSENPARLYGAYPRKGVLAPGSDADIVVYDPEADSVISAQTQLSAAGYTPYEGFKTKGSIAQVYLRGTLAVDHGEMRTGPIGTYIPRHPGSL
;
A
#
# COMPACT_ATOMS: atom_id res chain seq x y z
N MET A 1 0.92 26.21 -17.19
CA MET A 1 2.37 26.38 -17.50
C MET A 1 2.83 25.11 -18.19
N LYS A 2 3.66 25.22 -19.23
CA LYS A 2 4.23 24.03 -19.89
C LYS A 2 5.59 23.69 -19.30
N THR A 3 5.86 22.40 -19.10
CA THR A 3 7.15 21.88 -18.68
C THR A 3 7.57 20.76 -19.61
N LEU A 4 8.81 20.78 -20.09
CA LEU A 4 9.40 19.72 -20.90
C LEU A 4 10.50 19.03 -20.08
N LEU A 5 10.25 17.78 -19.65
CA LEU A 5 11.27 16.91 -19.09
C LEU A 5 12.03 16.26 -20.24
N LYS A 6 13.31 16.62 -20.43
CA LYS A 6 14.08 16.31 -21.61
C LYS A 6 15.22 15.34 -21.36
N GLY A 7 15.36 14.33 -22.23
CA GLY A 7 16.52 13.43 -22.27
C GLY A 7 16.48 12.26 -21.29
N GLY A 8 15.33 11.99 -20.66
CA GLY A 8 15.17 10.90 -19.69
C GLY A 8 14.85 9.55 -20.35
N THR A 9 14.74 8.53 -19.52
CA THR A 9 14.21 7.21 -19.91
C THR A 9 12.83 7.04 -19.31
N VAL A 10 11.79 7.06 -20.14
CA VAL A 10 10.41 6.78 -19.73
C VAL A 10 10.25 5.30 -19.48
N VAL A 11 9.74 4.95 -18.31
CA VAL A 11 9.50 3.57 -17.86
C VAL A 11 8.00 3.30 -17.82
N SER A 12 7.59 2.18 -18.41
CA SER A 12 6.22 1.64 -18.33
C SER A 12 6.26 0.16 -18.00
N ALA A 13 5.14 -0.44 -17.66
CA ALA A 13 5.05 -1.88 -17.44
C ALA A 13 5.38 -2.72 -18.71
N ALA A 14 5.17 -2.14 -19.91
CA ALA A 14 5.41 -2.80 -21.19
C ALA A 14 6.85 -2.66 -21.71
N GLY A 15 7.65 -1.73 -21.13
CA GLY A 15 9.02 -1.47 -21.58
C GLY A 15 9.49 -0.08 -21.21
N SER A 16 10.77 0.20 -21.47
CA SER A 16 11.37 1.51 -21.25
C SER A 16 12.06 2.02 -22.52
N ARG A 17 12.05 3.34 -22.72
CA ARG A 17 12.67 3.99 -23.89
C ARG A 17 13.17 5.39 -23.56
N ALA A 18 14.20 5.84 -24.25
CA ALA A 18 14.57 7.26 -24.23
C ALA A 18 13.43 8.09 -24.81
N ALA A 19 12.96 9.09 -24.07
CA ALA A 19 11.92 9.99 -24.52
C ALA A 19 11.84 11.24 -23.64
N ASP A 20 11.36 12.32 -24.24
CA ASP A 20 10.96 13.54 -23.54
C ASP A 20 9.48 13.42 -23.10
N VAL A 21 9.11 14.12 -22.04
CA VAL A 21 7.73 14.24 -21.57
C VAL A 21 7.34 15.71 -21.53
N LEU A 22 6.36 16.08 -22.38
CA LEU A 22 5.78 17.43 -22.38
C LEU A 22 4.53 17.44 -21.50
N VAL A 23 4.56 18.30 -20.51
CA VAL A 23 3.44 18.57 -19.60
C VAL A 23 2.79 19.90 -19.99
N ASP A 24 1.46 19.94 -20.06
CA ASP A 24 0.68 21.17 -20.23
C ASP A 24 -0.42 21.24 -19.17
N GLY A 25 -0.28 22.20 -18.26
CA GLY A 25 -1.12 22.29 -17.08
C GLY A 25 -1.00 21.02 -16.22
N GLU A 26 -2.11 20.36 -15.95
CA GLU A 26 -2.15 19.15 -15.11
C GLU A 26 -1.95 17.84 -15.89
N LYS A 27 -1.81 17.90 -17.21
CA LYS A 27 -1.83 16.71 -18.08
C LYS A 27 -0.53 16.51 -18.85
N ILE A 28 -0.25 15.25 -19.14
CA ILE A 28 0.76 14.90 -20.12
C ILE A 28 0.20 15.23 -21.51
N ALA A 29 0.89 16.13 -22.23
CA ALA A 29 0.52 16.51 -23.58
C ALA A 29 1.13 15.61 -24.64
N ALA A 30 2.41 15.20 -24.45
CA ALA A 30 3.12 14.33 -25.38
C ALA A 30 4.24 13.55 -24.68
N VAL A 31 4.56 12.37 -25.23
CA VAL A 31 5.71 11.56 -24.87
C VAL A 31 6.38 11.08 -26.15
N GLY A 32 7.63 11.48 -26.40
CA GLY A 32 8.35 11.14 -27.62
C GLY A 32 9.77 11.67 -27.62
N GLU A 33 10.56 11.30 -28.61
CA GLU A 33 11.93 11.79 -28.78
C GLU A 33 11.95 13.17 -29.45
N GLY A 34 12.82 14.05 -28.97
CA GLY A 34 13.09 15.35 -29.62
C GLY A 34 11.91 16.30 -29.63
N LEU A 35 11.07 16.30 -28.61
CA LEU A 35 9.93 17.22 -28.51
C LEU A 35 10.41 18.68 -28.50
N ALA A 36 9.67 19.55 -29.23
CA ALA A 36 9.94 20.98 -29.26
C ALA A 36 9.57 21.60 -27.89
N ALA A 37 10.40 22.54 -27.44
CA ALA A 37 10.16 23.21 -26.17
C ALA A 37 8.99 24.23 -26.24
N ASP A 38 8.78 24.89 -27.38
CA ASP A 38 7.67 25.81 -27.69
C ASP A 38 7.21 26.70 -26.50
N GLY A 39 8.18 27.34 -25.83
CA GLY A 39 7.91 28.19 -24.67
C GLY A 39 7.71 27.43 -23.35
N ALA A 40 7.93 26.12 -23.32
CA ALA A 40 7.93 25.35 -22.08
C ALA A 40 9.19 25.61 -21.23
N ASN A 41 9.04 25.50 -19.90
CA ASN A 41 10.20 25.39 -19.01
C ASN A 41 10.87 24.04 -19.27
N VAL A 42 12.15 24.05 -19.67
CA VAL A 42 12.91 22.83 -19.98
C VAL A 42 13.67 22.38 -18.75
N VAL A 43 13.44 21.14 -18.33
CA VAL A 43 14.14 20.49 -17.24
C VAL A 43 14.96 19.34 -17.82
N ASP A 44 16.27 19.40 -17.66
CA ASP A 44 17.17 18.32 -18.06
C ASP A 44 17.07 17.15 -17.09
N VAL A 45 16.62 16.00 -17.58
CA VAL A 45 16.49 14.74 -16.85
C VAL A 45 17.32 13.63 -17.52
N SER A 46 18.41 14.03 -18.22
CA SER A 46 19.34 13.09 -18.84
C SER A 46 19.91 12.12 -17.80
N GLY A 47 19.94 10.82 -18.14
CA GLY A 47 20.39 9.76 -17.24
C GLY A 47 19.36 9.37 -16.15
N LYS A 48 18.23 10.06 -16.05
CA LYS A 48 17.18 9.74 -15.06
C LYS A 48 16.12 8.82 -15.63
N LEU A 49 15.46 8.08 -14.73
CA LEU A 49 14.29 7.27 -15.05
C LEU A 49 13.03 8.09 -14.74
N LEU A 50 12.09 8.07 -15.67
CA LEU A 50 10.78 8.74 -15.52
C LEU A 50 9.73 7.66 -15.31
N PHE A 51 9.27 7.51 -14.08
CA PHE A 51 8.15 6.62 -13.74
C PHE A 51 6.84 7.41 -13.68
N PRO A 52 5.69 6.78 -14.00
CA PRO A 52 4.42 7.30 -13.54
C PRO A 52 4.43 7.42 -12.01
N GLY A 53 3.77 8.43 -11.47
CA GLY A 53 3.64 8.57 -10.03
C GLY A 53 3.23 7.26 -9.36
N PHE A 54 3.90 6.91 -8.26
CA PHE A 54 3.58 5.68 -7.53
C PHE A 54 2.22 5.80 -6.84
N ILE A 55 1.52 4.67 -6.74
CA ILE A 55 0.23 4.55 -6.05
C ILE A 55 0.41 3.59 -4.89
N ASP A 56 0.13 4.05 -3.68
CA ASP A 56 0.06 3.19 -2.49
C ASP A 56 -1.41 2.92 -2.17
N ALA A 57 -1.83 1.68 -2.41
CA ALA A 57 -3.22 1.28 -2.25
C ALA A 57 -3.50 0.68 -0.86
N HIS A 58 -2.62 0.90 0.12
CA HIS A 58 -2.80 0.37 1.47
C HIS A 58 -2.13 1.27 2.52
N THR A 59 -2.90 2.25 3.01
CA THR A 59 -2.46 3.17 4.06
C THR A 59 -3.56 3.35 5.11
N HIS A 60 -3.16 3.71 6.33
CA HIS A 60 -4.04 3.91 7.47
C HIS A 60 -3.71 5.22 8.18
N PHE A 61 -4.05 6.34 7.54
CA PHE A 61 -3.86 7.66 8.12
C PHE A 61 -5.02 8.04 9.03
N ASP A 62 -4.69 8.70 10.15
CA ASP A 62 -5.70 9.23 11.10
C ASP A 62 -6.69 8.15 11.60
N LEU A 63 -6.22 6.90 11.68
CA LEU A 63 -7.03 5.75 12.09
C LEU A 63 -7.01 5.59 13.61
N ALA A 64 -8.21 5.63 14.23
CA ALA A 64 -8.39 5.26 15.63
C ALA A 64 -8.42 3.73 15.75
N VAL A 65 -7.38 3.13 16.34
CA VAL A 65 -7.21 1.68 16.48
C VAL A 65 -6.32 1.38 17.68
N CYS A 66 -6.41 0.18 18.27
CA CYS A 66 -5.58 -0.24 19.40
C CYS A 66 -5.62 0.73 20.59
N ASN A 67 -6.78 1.33 20.88
CA ASN A 67 -6.99 2.35 21.91
C ASN A 67 -6.10 3.61 21.77
N THR A 68 -5.67 3.91 20.57
CA THR A 68 -4.89 5.10 20.20
C THR A 68 -5.26 5.56 18.79
N THR A 69 -4.51 6.48 18.24
CA THR A 69 -4.65 6.89 16.81
C THR A 69 -3.29 6.76 16.15
N THR A 70 -3.26 6.38 14.87
CA THR A 70 -2.02 6.35 14.09
C THR A 70 -1.29 7.69 14.16
N ALA A 71 0.04 7.65 14.19
CA ALA A 71 0.87 8.86 14.34
C ALA A 71 0.73 9.81 13.15
N ASP A 72 0.66 9.25 11.94
CA ASP A 72 0.44 10.02 10.73
C ASP A 72 -1.05 10.25 10.47
N ASN A 73 -1.40 11.50 10.25
CA ASN A 73 -2.67 11.92 9.70
C ASN A 73 -2.55 12.20 8.20
N PHE A 74 -3.63 12.61 7.53
CA PHE A 74 -3.58 12.90 6.09
C PHE A 74 -2.59 14.01 5.72
N ASN A 75 -2.29 14.95 6.59
CA ASN A 75 -1.28 15.97 6.31
C ASN A 75 0.13 15.38 6.35
N THR A 76 0.51 14.72 7.44
CA THR A 76 1.88 14.19 7.62
C THR A 76 2.11 12.96 6.73
N GLY A 77 1.14 12.03 6.67
CA GLY A 77 1.26 10.80 5.91
C GLY A 77 1.30 11.03 4.40
N THR A 78 0.44 11.89 3.84
CA THR A 78 0.49 12.19 2.41
C THR A 78 1.68 13.06 2.02
N ARG A 79 2.21 13.87 2.95
CA ARG A 79 3.47 14.59 2.77
C ARG A 79 4.65 13.63 2.70
N SER A 80 4.68 12.63 3.59
CA SER A 80 5.61 11.51 3.55
C SER A 80 5.48 10.70 2.26
N ALA A 81 4.25 10.41 1.84
CA ALA A 81 3.96 9.67 0.62
C ALA A 81 4.54 10.34 -0.63
N ILE A 82 4.23 11.62 -0.84
CA ILE A 82 4.70 12.34 -2.03
C ILE A 82 6.21 12.56 -2.01
N HIS A 83 6.81 12.74 -0.84
CA HIS A 83 8.27 12.80 -0.67
C HIS A 83 8.94 11.52 -1.17
N GLY A 84 8.32 10.36 -0.92
CA GLY A 84 8.72 9.04 -1.42
C GLY A 84 8.20 8.67 -2.82
N GLY A 85 7.75 9.65 -3.63
CA GLY A 85 7.30 9.42 -5.01
C GLY A 85 5.86 8.90 -5.15
N THR A 86 5.13 8.71 -4.05
CA THR A 86 3.74 8.28 -4.08
C THR A 86 2.82 9.48 -4.33
N THR A 87 2.31 9.59 -5.55
CA THR A 87 1.44 10.70 -5.98
C THR A 87 -0.04 10.44 -5.71
N MET A 88 -0.40 9.21 -5.37
CA MET A 88 -1.76 8.85 -4.97
C MET A 88 -1.72 7.78 -3.88
N VAL A 89 -2.54 7.97 -2.85
CA VAL A 89 -2.82 6.94 -1.84
C VAL A 89 -4.27 6.49 -1.96
N ILE A 90 -4.54 5.21 -1.63
CA ILE A 90 -5.91 4.72 -1.42
C ILE A 90 -5.97 4.24 0.02
N ASP A 91 -6.53 5.09 0.88
CA ASP A 91 -6.65 4.85 2.31
C ASP A 91 -7.92 4.08 2.65
N PHE A 92 -8.06 3.57 3.86
CA PHE A 92 -9.24 2.82 4.30
C PHE A 92 -10.18 3.69 5.12
N ALA A 93 -11.35 4.01 4.56
CA ALA A 93 -12.45 4.58 5.32
C ALA A 93 -13.05 3.47 6.21
N CYS A 94 -12.85 3.60 7.52
CA CYS A 94 -13.21 2.58 8.52
C CYS A 94 -14.30 3.13 9.45
N PRO A 95 -15.59 2.99 9.12
CA PRO A 95 -16.66 3.14 10.10
C PRO A 95 -16.53 2.09 11.20
N ASN A 96 -17.04 2.36 12.40
CA ASN A 96 -17.13 1.34 13.45
C ASN A 96 -18.39 0.49 13.25
N LYS A 97 -18.43 -0.70 13.87
CA LYS A 97 -19.65 -1.51 13.91
C LYS A 97 -20.85 -0.69 14.39
N GLY A 98 -21.95 -0.75 13.64
CA GLY A 98 -23.17 0.01 13.90
C GLY A 98 -23.20 1.43 13.30
N GLU A 99 -22.11 1.90 12.70
CA GLU A 99 -22.09 3.12 11.90
C GLU A 99 -22.38 2.81 10.43
N THR A 100 -22.80 3.82 9.67
CA THR A 100 -23.11 3.67 8.24
C THR A 100 -21.86 3.86 7.38
N LEU A 101 -21.86 3.30 6.16
CA LEU A 101 -20.76 3.53 5.20
C LEU A 101 -20.68 5.01 4.81
N GLY A 102 -21.84 5.67 4.64
CA GLY A 102 -21.91 7.10 4.36
C GLY A 102 -21.26 7.94 5.46
N TYR A 103 -21.52 7.62 6.72
CA TYR A 103 -20.85 8.30 7.86
C TYR A 103 -19.33 8.10 7.81
N GLY A 104 -18.87 6.87 7.57
CA GLY A 104 -17.45 6.57 7.43
C GLY A 104 -16.78 7.36 6.31
N LEU A 105 -17.44 7.44 5.14
CA LEU A 105 -16.96 8.21 3.99
C LEU A 105 -16.84 9.71 4.32
N ASP A 106 -17.89 10.29 4.89
CA ASP A 106 -17.91 11.71 5.28
C ASP A 106 -16.80 12.03 6.30
N LEU A 107 -16.55 11.09 7.25
CA LEU A 107 -15.49 11.25 8.24
C LEU A 107 -14.12 11.25 7.58
N TRP A 108 -13.86 10.35 6.62
CA TRP A 108 -12.57 10.30 5.92
C TRP A 108 -12.37 11.52 5.02
N HIS A 109 -13.40 12.01 4.34
CA HIS A 109 -13.34 13.28 3.64
C HIS A 109 -12.94 14.43 4.56
N LYS A 110 -13.56 14.55 5.74
CA LYS A 110 -13.18 15.59 6.73
C LYS A 110 -11.74 15.51 7.20
N LYS A 111 -11.14 14.31 7.22
CA LYS A 111 -9.73 14.11 7.56
C LYS A 111 -8.79 14.47 6.41
N ALA A 112 -9.19 14.20 5.16
CA ALA A 112 -8.32 14.27 3.98
C ALA A 112 -8.45 15.57 3.17
N ASP A 113 -9.67 16.10 3.02
CA ASP A 113 -9.95 17.22 2.13
C ASP A 113 -9.22 18.49 2.56
N GLY A 114 -8.47 19.08 1.60
CA GLY A 114 -7.67 20.27 1.83
C GLY A 114 -6.43 20.08 2.71
N ARG A 115 -6.12 18.84 3.12
CA ARG A 115 -4.96 18.51 3.97
C ARG A 115 -3.92 17.64 3.29
N SER A 116 -4.30 16.96 2.22
CA SER A 116 -3.47 15.98 1.55
C SER A 116 -2.47 16.61 0.59
N SER A 117 -1.20 16.19 0.66
CA SER A 117 -0.13 16.66 -0.23
C SER A 117 -0.06 15.86 -1.54
N CYS A 118 -0.50 14.60 -1.56
CA CYS A 118 -0.73 13.82 -2.78
C CYS A 118 -2.23 13.58 -2.99
N ASP A 119 -2.60 13.13 -4.19
CA ASP A 119 -3.98 12.74 -4.48
C ASP A 119 -4.39 11.53 -3.63
N TYR A 120 -5.67 11.38 -3.38
CA TYR A 120 -6.18 10.31 -2.52
C TYR A 120 -7.52 9.77 -3.00
N SER A 121 -7.81 8.56 -2.59
CA SER A 121 -9.09 7.90 -2.70
C SER A 121 -9.27 6.97 -1.49
N PHE A 122 -10.39 6.24 -1.44
CA PHE A 122 -10.67 5.37 -0.31
C PHE A 122 -11.09 3.97 -0.75
N HIS A 123 -10.66 2.96 0.02
CA HIS A 123 -11.38 1.69 0.15
C HIS A 123 -12.42 1.86 1.25
N MET A 124 -13.60 1.27 1.11
CA MET A 124 -14.59 1.25 2.19
C MET A 124 -14.47 -0.04 3.00
N THR A 125 -14.27 0.06 4.30
CA THR A 125 -14.28 -1.09 5.20
C THR A 125 -15.71 -1.55 5.48
N ILE A 126 -15.94 -2.86 5.39
CA ILE A 126 -17.17 -3.53 5.80
C ILE A 126 -16.84 -4.38 7.01
N ASP A 127 -17.16 -3.90 8.19
CA ASP A 127 -16.95 -4.56 9.49
C ASP A 127 -18.28 -4.98 10.16
N ASP A 128 -19.39 -4.63 9.54
CA ASP A 128 -20.75 -5.03 9.88
C ASP A 128 -21.53 -5.31 8.59
N TRP A 129 -22.48 -6.25 8.63
CA TRP A 129 -23.31 -6.57 7.48
C TRP A 129 -24.77 -6.72 7.87
N ASN A 130 -25.60 -5.84 7.34
CA ASN A 130 -27.03 -5.80 7.54
C ASN A 130 -27.71 -5.12 6.35
N GLU A 131 -29.04 -5.09 6.28
CA GLU A 131 -29.78 -4.49 5.17
C GLU A 131 -29.49 -2.98 5.01
N GLY A 132 -29.16 -2.25 6.10
CA GLY A 132 -28.77 -0.85 6.03
C GLY A 132 -27.44 -0.69 5.26
N ILE A 133 -26.40 -1.40 5.66
CA ILE A 133 -25.08 -1.41 4.99
C ILE A 133 -25.19 -1.82 3.53
N LYS A 134 -25.92 -2.91 3.26
CA LYS A 134 -26.15 -3.40 1.90
C LYS A 134 -26.80 -2.33 1.00
N ASN A 135 -27.77 -1.59 1.51
CA ASN A 135 -28.47 -0.54 0.75
C ASN A 135 -27.59 0.69 0.49
N GLU A 136 -26.46 0.85 1.19
CA GLU A 136 -25.51 1.94 0.95
C GLU A 136 -24.43 1.60 -0.10
N ILE A 137 -24.27 0.33 -0.49
CA ILE A 137 -23.26 -0.09 -1.48
C ILE A 137 -23.40 0.72 -2.80
N PRO A 138 -24.59 0.90 -3.40
CA PRO A 138 -24.70 1.71 -4.62
C PRO A 138 -24.19 3.15 -4.47
N ALA A 139 -24.40 3.75 -3.29
CA ALA A 139 -23.92 5.10 -3.00
C ALA A 139 -22.38 5.18 -2.95
N MET A 140 -21.72 4.13 -2.45
CA MET A 140 -20.25 4.05 -2.47
C MET A 140 -19.71 4.03 -3.91
N PHE A 141 -20.32 3.25 -4.80
CA PHE A 141 -19.96 3.25 -6.22
C PHE A 141 -20.20 4.61 -6.89
N ALA A 142 -21.33 5.28 -6.57
CA ALA A 142 -21.63 6.62 -7.07
C ALA A 142 -20.62 7.67 -6.57
N ALA A 143 -20.06 7.48 -5.37
CA ALA A 143 -18.99 8.31 -4.82
C ALA A 143 -17.59 7.99 -5.41
N GLY A 144 -17.48 6.99 -6.29
CA GLY A 144 -16.21 6.58 -6.90
C GLY A 144 -15.39 5.61 -6.04
N ILE A 145 -16.03 4.82 -5.19
CA ILE A 145 -15.41 3.79 -4.35
C ILE A 145 -15.83 2.39 -4.84
N PRO A 146 -15.06 1.77 -5.76
CA PRO A 146 -15.35 0.43 -6.29
C PRO A 146 -14.66 -0.70 -5.50
N SER A 147 -13.92 -0.38 -4.46
CA SER A 147 -13.10 -1.34 -3.71
C SER A 147 -13.37 -1.27 -2.22
N PHE A 148 -13.37 -2.45 -1.60
CA PHE A 148 -13.80 -2.63 -0.21
C PHE A 148 -12.79 -3.44 0.57
N LYS A 149 -12.81 -3.34 1.91
CA LYS A 149 -11.96 -4.11 2.82
C LYS A 149 -12.81 -4.91 3.79
N MET A 150 -12.43 -6.17 4.02
CA MET A 150 -13.01 -7.04 5.04
C MET A 150 -11.92 -7.73 5.83
N TYR A 151 -12.26 -8.23 7.00
CA TYR A 151 -11.32 -8.84 7.95
C TYR A 151 -11.83 -10.19 8.42
N MET A 152 -10.93 -11.18 8.50
CA MET A 152 -11.18 -12.50 9.10
C MET A 152 -10.60 -12.60 10.52
N THR A 153 -9.99 -11.54 11.01
CA THR A 153 -9.47 -11.42 12.39
C THR A 153 -9.84 -10.05 12.95
N TYR A 154 -9.51 -9.81 14.21
CA TYR A 154 -9.88 -8.62 15.00
C TYR A 154 -11.38 -8.53 15.30
N PRO A 155 -11.80 -8.90 16.53
CA PRO A 155 -13.23 -8.96 16.92
C PRO A 155 -14.04 -7.69 16.62
N ALA A 156 -13.39 -6.51 16.65
CA ALA A 156 -14.03 -5.24 16.35
C ALA A 156 -14.32 -5.04 14.85
N MET A 157 -13.61 -5.74 13.96
CA MET A 157 -13.65 -5.51 12.50
C MET A 157 -14.06 -6.75 11.69
N MET A 158 -13.89 -7.95 12.24
CA MET A 158 -14.16 -9.19 11.51
C MET A 158 -15.68 -9.42 11.30
N ILE A 159 -16.01 -10.00 10.16
CA ILE A 159 -17.36 -10.48 9.84
C ILE A 159 -17.33 -11.99 9.63
N GLY A 160 -18.47 -12.65 9.84
CA GLY A 160 -18.60 -14.10 9.66
C GLY A 160 -18.75 -14.51 8.19
N ASP A 161 -18.64 -15.82 7.92
CA ASP A 161 -18.65 -16.38 6.56
C ASP A 161 -19.95 -16.02 5.80
N GLN A 162 -21.09 -16.07 6.47
CA GLN A 162 -22.39 -15.73 5.86
C GLN A 162 -22.42 -14.29 5.40
N ASP A 163 -21.93 -13.36 6.23
CA ASP A 163 -21.91 -11.94 5.95
C ASP A 163 -20.87 -11.62 4.87
N LEU A 164 -19.69 -12.21 4.96
CA LEU A 164 -18.63 -12.11 3.96
C LEU A 164 -19.13 -12.58 2.58
N PHE A 165 -19.76 -13.75 2.51
CA PHE A 165 -20.33 -14.27 1.26
C PHE A 165 -21.41 -13.34 0.71
N SER A 166 -22.33 -12.85 1.58
CA SER A 166 -23.41 -11.96 1.18
C SER A 166 -22.88 -10.61 0.68
N ALA A 167 -21.84 -10.07 1.34
CA ALA A 167 -21.19 -8.83 0.90
C ALA A 167 -20.53 -9.02 -0.46
N LEU A 168 -19.79 -10.12 -0.69
CA LEU A 168 -19.17 -10.43 -1.97
C LEU A 168 -20.20 -10.51 -3.11
N LEU A 169 -21.35 -11.15 -2.87
CA LEU A 169 -22.43 -11.21 -3.86
C LEU A 169 -23.03 -9.82 -4.17
N GLU A 170 -23.13 -8.94 -3.17
CA GLU A 170 -23.62 -7.59 -3.39
C GLU A 170 -22.61 -6.78 -4.21
N LEU A 171 -21.32 -6.81 -3.85
CA LEU A 171 -20.26 -6.11 -4.58
C LEU A 171 -20.16 -6.57 -6.04
N LYS A 172 -20.36 -7.86 -6.31
CA LYS A 172 -20.39 -8.44 -7.67
C LYS A 172 -21.33 -7.71 -8.61
N LYS A 173 -22.51 -7.29 -8.14
CA LYS A 173 -23.54 -6.62 -8.96
C LYS A 173 -23.03 -5.32 -9.59
N TYR A 174 -22.06 -4.68 -8.96
CA TYR A 174 -21.50 -3.39 -9.37
C TYR A 174 -20.07 -3.50 -9.92
N GLY A 175 -19.54 -4.72 -10.05
CA GLY A 175 -18.16 -4.94 -10.48
C GLY A 175 -17.13 -4.54 -9.43
N GLY A 176 -17.52 -4.54 -8.16
CA GLY A 176 -16.64 -4.21 -7.04
C GLY A 176 -15.63 -5.29 -6.73
N ILE A 177 -14.56 -4.92 -6.05
CA ILE A 177 -13.52 -5.82 -5.58
C ILE A 177 -13.30 -5.67 -4.07
N ALA A 178 -13.05 -6.78 -3.39
CA ALA A 178 -12.72 -6.77 -1.97
C ALA A 178 -11.27 -7.21 -1.74
N GLY A 179 -10.56 -6.47 -0.89
CA GLY A 179 -9.33 -6.90 -0.24
C GLY A 179 -9.64 -7.48 1.14
N VAL A 180 -9.02 -8.60 1.51
CA VAL A 180 -9.31 -9.26 2.78
C VAL A 180 -8.05 -9.52 3.57
N HIS A 181 -8.07 -9.16 4.86
CA HIS A 181 -7.06 -9.55 5.82
C HIS A 181 -7.32 -10.99 6.27
N CYS A 182 -6.41 -11.90 5.97
CA CYS A 182 -6.57 -13.34 6.14
C CYS A 182 -5.66 -13.88 7.24
N GLU A 183 -6.17 -13.98 8.46
CA GLU A 183 -5.55 -14.70 9.58
C GLU A 183 -6.65 -15.42 10.38
N ASN A 184 -6.38 -16.63 10.88
CA ASN A 184 -7.33 -17.42 11.66
C ASN A 184 -7.44 -16.87 13.11
N ALA A 185 -8.49 -16.09 13.37
CA ALA A 185 -8.70 -15.43 14.67
C ALA A 185 -8.78 -16.42 15.83
N GLY A 186 -9.54 -17.50 15.68
CA GLY A 186 -9.80 -18.42 16.79
C GLY A 186 -8.56 -19.13 17.31
N VAL A 187 -7.67 -19.57 16.41
CA VAL A 187 -6.41 -20.22 16.81
C VAL A 187 -5.41 -19.20 17.33
N ILE A 188 -5.34 -18.01 16.73
CA ILE A 188 -4.50 -16.91 17.25
C ILE A 188 -4.89 -16.57 18.69
N ASP A 189 -6.18 -16.39 18.98
CA ASP A 189 -6.67 -16.06 20.34
C ASP A 189 -6.35 -17.18 21.34
N ALA A 190 -6.45 -18.43 20.93
CA ALA A 190 -6.07 -19.57 21.77
C ALA A 190 -4.56 -19.58 22.07
N LEU A 191 -3.71 -19.33 21.08
CA LEU A 191 -2.26 -19.24 21.26
C LEU A 191 -1.88 -18.05 22.16
N ILE A 192 -2.52 -16.90 21.96
CA ILE A 192 -2.33 -15.72 22.84
C ILE A 192 -2.69 -16.07 24.29
N ALA A 193 -3.82 -16.73 24.51
CA ALA A 193 -4.25 -17.13 25.86
C ALA A 193 -3.25 -18.10 26.51
N GLN A 194 -2.74 -19.07 25.74
CA GLN A 194 -1.72 -20.01 26.19
C GLN A 194 -0.41 -19.28 26.55
N HIS A 195 0.11 -18.43 25.68
CA HIS A 195 1.35 -17.66 25.93
C HIS A 195 1.23 -16.80 27.20
N LYS A 196 0.09 -16.14 27.39
CA LYS A 196 -0.17 -15.34 28.61
C LYS A 196 -0.21 -16.21 29.86
N ALA A 197 -0.82 -17.39 29.81
CA ALA A 197 -0.85 -18.34 30.93
C ALA A 197 0.56 -18.86 31.29
N GLU A 198 1.45 -18.97 30.29
CA GLU A 198 2.86 -19.35 30.46
C GLU A 198 3.77 -18.17 30.87
N GLY A 199 3.22 -16.94 31.00
CA GLY A 199 3.98 -15.74 31.32
C GLY A 199 4.82 -15.19 30.16
N LYS A 200 4.59 -15.65 28.93
CA LYS A 200 5.25 -15.20 27.71
C LYS A 200 4.56 -13.94 27.21
N THR A 201 5.05 -12.77 27.60
CA THR A 201 4.43 -11.47 27.28
C THR A 201 5.33 -10.52 26.47
N ALA A 202 6.52 -11.00 26.08
CA ALA A 202 7.48 -10.26 25.27
C ALA A 202 7.04 -10.09 23.79
N PRO A 203 7.60 -9.13 23.04
CA PRO A 203 7.30 -8.96 21.61
C PRO A 203 7.52 -10.21 20.77
N SER A 204 8.45 -11.10 21.13
CA SER A 204 8.69 -12.39 20.48
C SER A 204 7.48 -13.32 20.44
N SER A 205 6.58 -13.20 21.42
CA SER A 205 5.33 -13.97 21.42
C SER A 205 4.37 -13.59 20.30
N HIS A 206 4.52 -12.41 19.69
CA HIS A 206 3.63 -11.96 18.63
C HIS A 206 3.72 -12.87 17.39
N PRO A 207 4.88 -13.13 16.76
CA PRO A 207 4.98 -14.05 15.63
C PRO A 207 4.70 -15.51 16.03
N GLU A 208 5.01 -15.92 17.26
CA GLU A 208 4.75 -17.27 17.78
C GLU A 208 3.25 -17.56 17.87
N CYS A 209 2.41 -16.54 18.17
CA CYS A 209 0.96 -16.67 18.17
C CYS A 209 0.31 -16.54 16.78
N ARG A 210 1.09 -16.18 15.75
CA ARG A 210 0.63 -15.95 14.36
C ARG A 210 1.49 -16.73 13.35
N PRO A 211 1.65 -18.06 13.52
CA PRO A 211 2.49 -18.86 12.62
C PRO A 211 1.91 -18.91 11.21
N ASN A 212 2.79 -19.16 10.22
CA ASN A 212 2.46 -19.19 8.79
C ASN A 212 1.18 -19.99 8.43
N PRO A 213 0.92 -21.19 9.02
CA PRO A 213 -0.27 -21.96 8.67
C PRO A 213 -1.60 -21.24 8.94
N LEU A 214 -1.64 -20.26 9.85
CA LEU A 214 -2.88 -19.54 10.18
C LEU A 214 -3.23 -18.47 9.14
N GLU A 215 -2.24 -17.90 8.46
CA GLU A 215 -2.48 -17.07 7.28
C GLU A 215 -2.89 -17.95 6.09
N ALA A 216 -2.18 -19.06 5.84
CA ALA A 216 -2.47 -19.96 4.74
C ALA A 216 -3.87 -20.58 4.84
N GLU A 217 -4.28 -21.01 6.03
CA GLU A 217 -5.63 -21.55 6.28
C GLU A 217 -6.70 -20.49 6.00
N ALA A 218 -6.55 -19.27 6.52
CA ALA A 218 -7.51 -18.22 6.30
C ALA A 218 -7.59 -17.78 4.82
N VAL A 219 -6.47 -17.77 4.10
CA VAL A 219 -6.45 -17.56 2.65
C VAL A 219 -7.18 -18.68 1.91
N ALA A 220 -6.90 -19.95 2.23
CA ALA A 220 -7.60 -21.08 1.62
C ALA A 220 -9.11 -21.04 1.88
N HIS A 221 -9.52 -20.71 3.11
CA HIS A 221 -10.90 -20.54 3.51
C HIS A 221 -11.61 -19.44 2.69
N LEU A 222 -11.03 -18.23 2.67
CA LEU A 222 -11.57 -17.11 1.88
C LEU A 222 -11.73 -17.50 0.40
N LEU A 223 -10.70 -18.13 -0.19
CA LEU A 223 -10.71 -18.49 -1.60
C LEU A 223 -11.82 -19.47 -1.95
N ARG A 224 -12.21 -20.38 -1.03
CA ARG A 224 -13.37 -21.25 -1.25
C ARG A 224 -14.69 -20.49 -1.19
N ILE A 225 -14.82 -19.50 -0.31
CA ILE A 225 -16.01 -18.64 -0.27
C ILE A 225 -16.11 -17.80 -1.56
N ALA A 226 -14.99 -17.20 -1.98
CA ALA A 226 -14.93 -16.41 -3.21
C ALA A 226 -15.19 -17.25 -4.48
N GLU A 227 -14.77 -18.53 -4.49
CA GLU A 227 -15.07 -19.49 -5.57
C GLU A 227 -16.60 -19.71 -5.70
N VAL A 228 -17.29 -19.94 -4.59
CA VAL A 228 -18.75 -20.12 -4.57
C VAL A 228 -19.48 -18.82 -4.97
N ALA A 229 -18.97 -17.67 -4.55
CA ALA A 229 -19.50 -16.36 -4.95
C ALA A 229 -19.20 -16.02 -6.42
N ASP A 230 -18.22 -16.69 -7.04
CA ASP A 230 -17.69 -16.41 -8.37
C ASP A 230 -17.32 -14.93 -8.54
N VAL A 231 -16.41 -14.45 -7.69
CA VAL A 231 -15.93 -13.07 -7.65
C VAL A 231 -14.40 -13.00 -7.65
N PRO A 232 -13.82 -11.94 -8.25
CA PRO A 232 -12.41 -11.64 -8.05
C PRO A 232 -12.16 -11.18 -6.60
N ILE A 233 -10.99 -11.53 -6.04
CA ILE A 233 -10.62 -11.19 -4.68
C ILE A 233 -9.17 -10.71 -4.61
N VAL A 234 -8.83 -9.85 -3.66
CA VAL A 234 -7.46 -9.43 -3.36
C VAL A 234 -7.05 -10.02 -2.00
N ILE A 235 -5.97 -10.76 -1.96
CA ILE A 235 -5.29 -11.10 -0.71
C ILE A 235 -4.32 -9.95 -0.44
N VAL A 236 -4.63 -9.12 0.55
CA VAL A 236 -3.80 -7.97 0.91
C VAL A 236 -2.63 -8.39 1.80
N HIS A 237 -1.53 -7.64 1.78
CA HIS A 237 -0.33 -7.81 2.62
C HIS A 237 0.08 -9.29 2.86
N LEU A 238 -0.02 -10.13 1.82
CA LEU A 238 0.38 -11.55 1.88
C LEU A 238 1.84 -11.67 2.29
N SER A 239 2.13 -12.47 3.31
CA SER A 239 3.44 -12.56 3.93
C SER A 239 4.12 -13.94 3.85
N THR A 240 3.37 -15.02 3.59
CA THR A 240 3.89 -16.39 3.66
C THR A 240 3.89 -17.12 2.32
N LYS A 241 4.85 -18.04 2.16
CA LYS A 241 4.91 -18.92 0.99
C LYS A 241 3.75 -19.91 0.96
N GLU A 242 3.27 -20.34 2.13
CA GLU A 242 2.13 -21.26 2.26
C GLU A 242 0.84 -20.60 1.77
N ALA A 243 0.58 -19.34 2.16
CA ALA A 243 -0.59 -18.61 1.68
C ALA A 243 -0.51 -18.32 0.18
N LEU A 244 0.68 -18.02 -0.36
CA LEU A 244 0.87 -17.88 -1.80
C LEU A 244 0.57 -19.19 -2.55
N LEU A 245 0.92 -20.35 -1.99
CA LEU A 245 0.60 -21.65 -2.59
C LEU A 245 -0.91 -21.85 -2.69
N GLU A 246 -1.68 -21.48 -1.67
CA GLU A 246 -3.16 -21.54 -1.73
C GLU A 246 -3.73 -20.63 -2.82
N VAL A 247 -3.15 -19.45 -3.02
CA VAL A 247 -3.52 -18.57 -4.14
C VAL A 247 -3.24 -19.24 -5.49
N MET A 248 -2.08 -19.88 -5.64
CA MET A 248 -1.73 -20.57 -6.90
C MET A 248 -2.69 -21.73 -7.19
N HIS A 249 -3.04 -22.53 -6.19
CA HIS A 249 -4.05 -23.57 -6.32
C HIS A 249 -5.44 -23.03 -6.72
N ALA A 250 -5.82 -21.87 -6.18
CA ALA A 250 -7.08 -21.23 -6.57
C ALA A 250 -7.06 -20.76 -8.03
N ARG A 251 -5.95 -20.17 -8.48
CA ARG A 251 -5.76 -19.77 -9.89
C ARG A 251 -5.75 -20.95 -10.85
N GLU A 252 -5.16 -22.08 -10.46
CA GLU A 252 -5.22 -23.34 -11.24
C GLU A 252 -6.65 -23.83 -11.43
N ARG A 253 -7.56 -23.56 -10.49
CA ARG A 253 -9.00 -23.82 -10.63
C ARG A 253 -9.75 -22.75 -11.44
N GLY A 254 -9.05 -21.74 -11.95
CA GLY A 254 -9.64 -20.66 -12.77
C GLY A 254 -10.12 -19.44 -12.00
N GLN A 255 -9.87 -19.35 -10.66
CA GLN A 255 -10.27 -18.19 -9.90
C GLN A 255 -9.42 -16.96 -10.22
N LYS A 256 -10.06 -15.78 -10.26
CA LYS A 256 -9.37 -14.48 -10.35
C LYS A 256 -8.97 -14.03 -8.95
N VAL A 257 -7.71 -14.22 -8.61
CA VAL A 257 -7.13 -13.83 -7.32
C VAL A 257 -5.99 -12.86 -7.57
N TYR A 258 -6.03 -11.70 -6.95
CA TYR A 258 -4.93 -10.74 -6.95
C TYR A 258 -4.23 -10.78 -5.59
N VAL A 259 -2.96 -10.43 -5.59
CA VAL A 259 -2.12 -10.48 -4.38
C VAL A 259 -1.37 -9.18 -4.23
N GLU A 260 -1.38 -8.68 -3.01
CA GLU A 260 -0.56 -7.58 -2.54
C GLU A 260 0.45 -8.11 -1.51
N THR A 261 1.67 -7.59 -1.53
CA THR A 261 2.66 -7.75 -0.45
C THR A 261 3.23 -6.39 -0.04
N CYS A 262 4.08 -6.38 0.98
CA CYS A 262 4.65 -5.14 1.52
C CYS A 262 6.19 -5.20 1.58
N PRO A 263 6.90 -4.04 1.53
CA PRO A 263 8.36 -4.01 1.58
C PRO A 263 8.94 -4.69 2.82
N HIS A 264 8.28 -4.59 3.97
CA HIS A 264 8.77 -5.21 5.20
C HIS A 264 8.80 -6.75 5.13
N TYR A 265 7.86 -7.39 4.40
CA TYR A 265 7.91 -8.85 4.18
C TYR A 265 9.00 -9.27 3.17
N LEU A 266 9.46 -8.35 2.35
CA LEU A 266 10.53 -8.60 1.37
C LEU A 266 11.93 -8.40 1.94
N LEU A 267 12.07 -7.59 3.00
CA LEU A 267 13.36 -7.07 3.46
C LEU A 267 13.68 -7.37 4.91
N LEU A 268 12.67 -7.55 5.78
CA LEU A 268 12.83 -7.83 7.20
C LEU A 268 12.41 -9.25 7.50
N ASP A 269 13.13 -9.93 8.38
CA ASP A 269 12.78 -11.27 8.84
C ASP A 269 12.39 -11.29 10.33
N ASP A 270 11.92 -12.43 10.83
CA ASP A 270 11.40 -12.57 12.18
C ASP A 270 12.45 -12.35 13.30
N SER A 271 13.76 -12.30 12.96
CA SER A 271 14.81 -12.00 13.94
C SER A 271 14.63 -10.63 14.61
N VAL A 272 13.91 -9.71 13.99
CA VAL A 272 13.61 -8.38 14.53
C VAL A 272 12.79 -8.44 15.84
N TYR A 273 12.11 -9.55 16.12
CA TYR A 273 11.31 -9.74 17.34
C TYR A 273 12.09 -10.31 18.52
N TYR A 274 13.32 -10.77 18.31
CA TYR A 274 14.13 -11.49 19.31
C TYR A 274 15.34 -10.67 19.79
N GLN A 275 15.21 -9.33 19.81
CA GLN A 275 16.25 -8.44 20.30
C GLN A 275 16.22 -8.35 21.83
N GLU A 276 17.37 -8.08 22.46
CA GLU A 276 17.48 -7.94 23.93
C GLU A 276 16.68 -6.74 24.46
N ASP A 277 16.71 -5.62 23.73
CA ASP A 277 15.91 -4.44 24.08
C ASP A 277 14.46 -4.60 23.62
N TYR A 278 13.55 -4.44 24.59
CA TYR A 278 12.10 -4.52 24.36
C TYR A 278 11.63 -3.57 23.27
N SER A 279 12.03 -2.29 23.34
CA SER A 279 11.60 -1.27 22.36
C SER A 279 12.15 -1.52 20.97
N ALA A 280 13.36 -2.11 20.89
CA ALA A 280 13.95 -2.53 19.63
C ALA A 280 13.13 -3.61 18.93
N SER A 281 12.52 -4.53 19.67
CA SER A 281 11.63 -5.57 19.14
C SER A 281 10.19 -5.04 18.95
N ALA A 282 9.65 -4.30 19.91
CA ALA A 282 8.28 -3.80 19.88
C ALA A 282 7.97 -2.92 18.66
N ARG A 283 8.97 -2.16 18.16
CA ARG A 283 8.81 -1.29 16.99
C ARG A 283 8.40 -2.03 15.72
N TYR A 284 8.70 -3.33 15.61
CA TYR A 284 8.40 -4.16 14.44
C TYR A 284 7.06 -4.90 14.52
N ILE A 285 6.31 -4.77 15.62
CA ILE A 285 4.99 -5.42 15.74
C ILE A 285 4.04 -4.89 14.67
N CYS A 286 3.61 -5.78 13.78
CA CYS A 286 2.55 -5.60 12.78
C CYS A 286 1.87 -6.94 12.50
N ALA A 287 0.75 -6.94 11.84
CA ALA A 287 0.02 -8.15 11.51
C ALA A 287 -0.46 -8.14 10.05
N PRO A 288 -0.11 -9.20 9.29
CA PRO A 288 0.71 -10.36 9.66
C PRO A 288 2.13 -9.98 10.13
N PRO A 289 2.80 -10.82 10.96
CA PRO A 289 4.15 -10.53 11.40
C PRO A 289 5.19 -10.77 10.30
N MET A 290 6.44 -10.25 10.49
CA MET A 290 7.58 -10.62 9.67
C MET A 290 7.79 -12.14 9.71
N ARG A 291 8.17 -12.69 8.56
CA ARG A 291 8.36 -14.11 8.35
C ARG A 291 9.85 -14.44 8.21
N LYS A 292 10.15 -15.68 7.85
CA LYS A 292 11.52 -16.15 7.66
C LYS A 292 12.05 -15.79 6.26
N LYS A 293 13.37 -15.87 6.10
CA LYS A 293 14.04 -15.60 4.82
C LYS A 293 13.57 -16.50 3.67
N GLU A 294 13.09 -17.69 3.99
CA GLU A 294 12.51 -18.60 3.00
C GLU A 294 11.22 -18.06 2.40
N ASP A 295 10.40 -17.38 3.20
CA ASP A 295 9.20 -16.70 2.72
C ASP A 295 9.58 -15.53 1.81
N GLN A 296 10.54 -14.70 2.21
CA GLN A 296 11.06 -13.59 1.39
C GLN A 296 11.51 -14.06 0.01
N ALA A 297 12.28 -15.16 -0.04
CA ALA A 297 12.79 -15.69 -1.31
C ALA A 297 11.66 -16.11 -2.26
N VAL A 298 10.55 -16.64 -1.74
CA VAL A 298 9.38 -17.01 -2.52
C VAL A 298 8.61 -15.76 -2.98
N LEU A 299 8.43 -14.78 -2.10
CA LEU A 299 7.76 -13.53 -2.45
C LEU A 299 8.51 -12.76 -3.56
N TRP A 300 9.84 -12.68 -3.50
CA TRP A 300 10.63 -12.07 -4.58
C TRP A 300 10.46 -12.79 -5.92
N LYS A 301 10.45 -14.12 -5.93
CA LYS A 301 10.17 -14.91 -7.15
C LYS A 301 8.76 -14.63 -7.68
N ALA A 302 7.79 -14.47 -6.77
CA ALA A 302 6.40 -14.20 -7.13
C ALA A 302 6.21 -12.79 -7.71
N LEU A 303 6.99 -11.80 -7.27
CA LEU A 303 7.05 -10.49 -7.90
C LEU A 303 7.64 -10.59 -9.31
N ALA A 304 8.76 -11.30 -9.47
CA ALA A 304 9.46 -11.44 -10.74
C ALA A 304 8.62 -12.18 -11.81
N ASN A 305 7.82 -13.17 -11.42
CA ASN A 305 6.98 -13.92 -12.36
C ASN A 305 5.54 -13.39 -12.51
N GLY A 306 5.20 -12.28 -11.83
CA GLY A 306 3.89 -11.65 -11.90
C GLY A 306 2.80 -12.34 -11.06
N SER A 307 3.14 -13.28 -10.18
CA SER A 307 2.18 -13.92 -9.27
C SER A 307 1.68 -12.97 -8.18
N ILE A 308 2.44 -11.93 -7.83
CA ILE A 308 2.03 -10.81 -6.97
C ILE A 308 1.88 -9.57 -7.86
N GLN A 309 0.74 -8.89 -7.77
CA GLN A 309 0.39 -7.78 -8.66
C GLN A 309 0.77 -6.41 -8.11
N THR A 310 0.77 -6.22 -6.79
CA THR A 310 1.02 -4.92 -6.16
C THR A 310 1.95 -5.03 -4.96
N VAL A 311 2.72 -3.96 -4.73
CA VAL A 311 3.50 -3.76 -3.50
C VAL A 311 3.01 -2.48 -2.87
N SER A 312 2.26 -2.58 -1.78
CA SER A 312 1.77 -1.47 -0.96
C SER A 312 2.49 -1.45 0.39
N THR A 313 2.26 -0.45 1.23
CA THR A 313 3.05 -0.33 2.46
C THR A 313 2.36 -0.88 3.70
N ASP A 314 1.04 -0.93 3.71
CA ASP A 314 0.27 -1.10 4.93
C ASP A 314 0.72 -0.09 6.01
N HIS A 315 0.94 1.18 5.55
CA HIS A 315 1.42 2.24 6.43
C HIS A 315 0.40 2.52 7.53
N CYS A 316 0.72 2.01 8.71
CA CYS A 316 -0.06 2.15 9.94
C CYS A 316 0.90 2.56 11.05
N SER A 317 1.25 3.85 11.10
CA SER A 317 2.36 4.35 11.91
C SER A 317 1.96 4.61 13.36
N PHE A 318 2.87 4.29 14.28
CA PHE A 318 2.77 4.63 15.70
C PHE A 318 4.12 5.14 16.17
N THR A 319 4.12 6.07 17.10
CA THR A 319 5.37 6.51 17.76
C THR A 319 5.95 5.39 18.65
N LEU A 320 7.25 5.43 18.94
CA LEU A 320 7.86 4.49 19.87
C LEU A 320 7.20 4.56 21.27
N LYS A 321 6.76 5.76 21.68
CA LYS A 321 6.00 5.94 22.94
C LYS A 321 4.69 5.16 22.94
N GLN A 322 3.96 5.14 21.83
CA GLN A 322 2.73 4.35 21.69
C GLN A 322 3.03 2.84 21.72
N LYS A 323 4.11 2.41 21.02
CA LYS A 323 4.57 1.01 21.06
C LYS A 323 4.97 0.58 22.48
N ASP A 324 5.71 1.43 23.19
CA ASP A 324 6.17 1.16 24.56
C ASP A 324 5.02 1.15 25.60
N ALA A 325 3.88 1.77 25.31
CA ALA A 325 2.70 1.68 26.18
C ALA A 325 2.18 0.24 26.34
N GLY A 326 2.50 -0.65 25.41
CA GLY A 326 2.23 -2.09 25.50
C GLY A 326 3.24 -2.90 26.27
N ARG A 327 4.24 -2.26 26.93
CA ARG A 327 5.28 -2.96 27.69
C ARG A 327 4.70 -3.88 28.75
N GLY A 328 5.14 -5.14 28.74
CA GLY A 328 4.65 -6.20 29.62
C GLY A 328 3.46 -7.01 29.09
N ASP A 329 2.88 -6.63 27.96
CA ASP A 329 1.83 -7.40 27.29
C ASP A 329 1.88 -7.12 25.76
N PHE A 330 2.48 -8.04 25.01
CA PHE A 330 2.67 -7.88 23.56
C PHE A 330 1.35 -7.63 22.80
N THR A 331 0.21 -8.06 23.34
CA THR A 331 -1.11 -7.85 22.73
C THR A 331 -1.61 -6.40 22.82
N LYS A 332 -0.95 -5.59 23.64
CA LYS A 332 -1.25 -4.15 23.80
C LYS A 332 -0.32 -3.26 22.99
N ILE A 333 0.68 -3.84 22.32
CA ILE A 333 1.54 -3.08 21.41
C ILE A 333 0.73 -2.82 20.15
N PRO A 334 0.49 -1.55 19.76
CA PRO A 334 -0.25 -1.27 18.54
C PRO A 334 0.50 -1.84 17.31
N GLY A 335 -0.23 -2.64 16.51
CA GLY A 335 0.32 -3.28 15.32
C GLY A 335 0.34 -2.34 14.13
N GLY A 336 1.51 -2.17 13.51
CA GLY A 336 1.69 -1.38 12.30
C GLY A 336 3.05 -0.69 12.22
N LEU A 337 3.44 -0.29 11.01
CA LEU A 337 4.75 0.28 10.69
C LEU A 337 4.64 1.53 9.82
N PRO A 338 5.55 2.51 9.94
CA PRO A 338 5.72 3.53 8.92
C PRO A 338 6.46 2.93 7.72
N GLY A 339 6.06 3.30 6.48
CA GLY A 339 6.69 2.73 5.27
C GLY A 339 6.43 3.50 3.98
N VAL A 340 5.43 4.39 3.93
CA VAL A 340 4.95 5.02 2.69
C VAL A 340 6.02 5.86 1.98
N GLU A 341 6.98 6.42 2.72
CA GLU A 341 8.02 7.29 2.19
C GLU A 341 9.17 6.54 1.50
N THR A 342 9.45 5.30 1.93
CA THR A 342 10.65 4.57 1.52
C THR A 342 10.40 3.48 0.49
N ARG A 343 9.13 3.19 0.17
CA ARG A 343 8.74 2.05 -0.68
C ARG A 343 9.44 2.04 -2.04
N GLY A 344 9.48 3.18 -2.73
CA GLY A 344 10.08 3.30 -4.05
C GLY A 344 11.57 2.98 -4.05
N GLU A 345 12.32 3.61 -3.14
CA GLU A 345 13.78 3.42 -3.02
C GLU A 345 14.15 2.00 -2.55
N LEU A 346 13.39 1.44 -1.61
CA LEU A 346 13.58 0.07 -1.14
C LEU A 346 13.36 -0.95 -2.26
N LEU A 347 12.29 -0.79 -3.04
CA LEU A 347 11.98 -1.72 -4.12
C LEU A 347 12.96 -1.57 -5.29
N TYR A 348 13.39 -0.34 -5.59
CA TYR A 348 14.44 -0.14 -6.59
C TYR A 348 15.76 -0.80 -6.14
N THR A 349 16.19 -0.55 -4.92
CA THR A 349 17.46 -1.07 -4.38
C THR A 349 17.47 -2.59 -4.34
N ALA A 350 16.57 -3.18 -3.58
CA ALA A 350 16.57 -4.64 -3.35
C ALA A 350 15.96 -5.43 -4.52
N GLY A 351 15.18 -4.77 -5.36
CA GLY A 351 14.55 -5.40 -6.52
C GLY A 351 15.34 -5.17 -7.80
N VAL A 352 15.40 -3.92 -8.24
CA VAL A 352 15.96 -3.57 -9.55
C VAL A 352 17.48 -3.60 -9.56
N ALA A 353 18.13 -2.92 -8.62
CA ALA A 353 19.60 -2.84 -8.58
C ALA A 353 20.27 -4.19 -8.28
N GLU A 354 19.60 -5.06 -7.49
CA GLU A 354 20.05 -6.43 -7.25
C GLU A 354 19.59 -7.44 -8.33
N GLY A 355 18.86 -7.00 -9.36
CA GLY A 355 18.46 -7.84 -10.49
C GLY A 355 17.39 -8.89 -10.18
N ARG A 356 16.62 -8.71 -9.11
CA ARG A 356 15.50 -9.62 -8.75
C ARG A 356 14.26 -9.35 -9.58
N ILE A 357 14.02 -8.09 -9.95
CA ILE A 357 12.97 -7.63 -10.85
C ILE A 357 13.53 -6.57 -11.81
N THR A 358 12.82 -6.30 -12.89
CA THR A 358 13.19 -5.20 -13.79
C THR A 358 12.55 -3.88 -13.35
N LYS A 359 13.02 -2.75 -13.88
CA LYS A 359 12.39 -1.44 -13.62
C LYS A 359 10.97 -1.36 -14.20
N GLU A 360 10.68 -2.10 -15.27
CA GLU A 360 9.35 -2.23 -15.85
C GLU A 360 8.40 -2.99 -14.92
N GLN A 361 8.90 -4.06 -14.29
CA GLN A 361 8.15 -4.78 -13.26
C GLN A 361 7.91 -3.90 -12.03
N MET A 362 8.90 -3.11 -11.59
CA MET A 362 8.70 -2.11 -10.53
C MET A 362 7.63 -1.08 -10.92
N CYS A 363 7.65 -0.58 -12.16
CA CYS A 363 6.60 0.32 -12.67
C CYS A 363 5.22 -0.34 -12.63
N ALA A 364 5.11 -1.60 -13.05
CA ALA A 364 3.88 -2.36 -12.95
C ALA A 364 3.39 -2.45 -11.48
N LEU A 365 4.25 -2.87 -10.57
CA LEU A 365 3.93 -3.12 -9.15
C LEU A 365 3.54 -1.86 -8.37
N LEU A 366 4.17 -0.71 -8.68
CA LEU A 366 3.97 0.52 -7.92
C LEU A 366 3.01 1.53 -8.58
N SER A 367 2.75 1.41 -9.89
CA SER A 367 1.97 2.42 -10.62
C SER A 367 0.84 1.82 -11.46
N GLU A 368 1.14 1.01 -12.48
CA GLU A 368 0.14 0.58 -13.45
C GLU A 368 -0.84 -0.45 -12.87
N ASN A 369 -0.36 -1.49 -12.20
CA ASN A 369 -1.23 -2.52 -11.64
C ASN A 369 -2.18 -1.98 -10.56
N PRO A 370 -1.74 -1.21 -9.55
CA PRO A 370 -2.68 -0.63 -8.60
C PRO A 370 -3.67 0.33 -9.26
N ALA A 371 -3.25 1.10 -10.29
CA ALA A 371 -4.17 1.95 -11.04
C ALA A 371 -5.24 1.14 -11.78
N ARG A 372 -4.87 0.03 -12.42
CA ARG A 372 -5.81 -0.87 -13.13
C ARG A 372 -6.70 -1.63 -12.17
N LEU A 373 -6.10 -2.23 -11.13
CA LEU A 373 -6.82 -3.06 -10.15
C LEU A 373 -7.90 -2.27 -9.43
N TYR A 374 -7.59 -1.02 -9.08
CA TYR A 374 -8.49 -0.19 -8.30
C TYR A 374 -9.18 0.92 -9.10
N GLY A 375 -9.08 0.90 -10.44
CA GLY A 375 -9.91 1.72 -11.32
C GLY A 375 -9.52 3.20 -11.46
N ALA A 376 -8.23 3.52 -11.30
CA ALA A 376 -7.68 4.85 -11.56
C ALA A 376 -7.03 4.98 -12.95
N TYR A 377 -6.80 3.86 -13.64
CA TYR A 377 -6.21 3.83 -14.99
C TYR A 377 -7.24 4.23 -16.06
N PRO A 378 -6.88 4.97 -17.12
CA PRO A 378 -5.55 5.49 -17.46
C PRO A 378 -5.26 6.91 -16.93
N ARG A 379 -6.13 7.47 -16.09
CA ARG A 379 -5.89 8.79 -15.47
C ARG A 379 -4.59 8.81 -14.69
N LYS A 380 -4.31 7.75 -13.92
CA LYS A 380 -3.12 7.50 -13.11
C LYS A 380 -2.40 6.23 -13.60
N GLY A 381 -1.14 6.04 -13.19
CA GLY A 381 -0.39 4.80 -13.41
C GLY A 381 0.28 4.68 -14.78
N VAL A 382 0.24 5.70 -15.62
CA VAL A 382 0.87 5.69 -16.95
C VAL A 382 1.35 7.08 -17.35
N LEU A 383 2.48 7.17 -18.08
CA LEU A 383 2.93 8.39 -18.75
C LEU A 383 2.46 8.36 -20.21
N ALA A 384 1.26 8.88 -20.45
CA ALA A 384 0.64 8.91 -21.76
C ALA A 384 -0.13 10.21 -21.99
N PRO A 385 -0.29 10.69 -23.23
CA PRO A 385 -1.09 11.87 -23.51
C PRO A 385 -2.51 11.76 -22.93
N GLY A 386 -2.93 12.77 -22.16
CA GLY A 386 -4.22 12.84 -21.49
C GLY A 386 -4.24 12.31 -20.05
N SER A 387 -3.25 11.51 -19.61
CA SER A 387 -3.12 11.14 -18.20
C SER A 387 -2.71 12.34 -17.35
N ASP A 388 -2.96 12.26 -16.03
CA ASP A 388 -2.45 13.26 -15.09
C ASP A 388 -0.91 13.26 -15.17
N ALA A 389 -0.31 14.45 -15.09
CA ALA A 389 1.15 14.61 -15.14
C ALA A 389 1.74 14.32 -13.74
N ASP A 390 1.56 13.08 -13.28
CA ASP A 390 2.14 12.52 -12.08
C ASP A 390 3.43 11.78 -12.47
N ILE A 391 4.57 12.36 -12.12
CA ILE A 391 5.87 11.88 -12.61
C ILE A 391 6.86 11.78 -11.46
N VAL A 392 7.50 10.63 -11.32
CA VAL A 392 8.67 10.45 -10.46
C VAL A 392 9.92 10.47 -11.34
N VAL A 393 10.77 11.46 -11.13
CA VAL A 393 12.12 11.51 -11.69
C VAL A 393 13.04 10.81 -10.71
N TYR A 394 13.53 9.64 -11.11
CA TYR A 394 14.38 8.79 -10.28
C TYR A 394 15.83 8.85 -10.77
N ASP A 395 16.76 9.16 -9.88
CA ASP A 395 18.20 9.16 -10.17
C ASP A 395 18.80 7.81 -9.81
N PRO A 396 19.15 6.94 -10.77
CA PRO A 396 19.70 5.62 -10.49
C PRO A 396 21.15 5.64 -9.95
N GLU A 397 21.85 6.77 -10.08
CA GLU A 397 23.25 6.91 -9.67
C GLU A 397 23.42 7.56 -8.29
N ALA A 398 22.35 8.09 -7.70
CA ALA A 398 22.41 8.75 -6.40
C ALA A 398 22.20 7.74 -5.27
N ASP A 399 23.23 7.45 -4.51
CA ASP A 399 23.14 6.58 -3.32
C ASP A 399 22.66 7.39 -2.10
N SER A 400 21.91 6.74 -1.21
CA SER A 400 21.39 7.34 0.02
C SER A 400 21.42 6.34 1.18
N VAL A 401 21.05 6.83 2.37
CA VAL A 401 20.85 6.02 3.58
C VAL A 401 19.53 6.40 4.20
N ILE A 402 18.66 5.44 4.42
CA ILE A 402 17.38 5.68 5.07
C ILE A 402 17.61 6.00 6.55
N SER A 403 17.06 7.12 7.00
CA SER A 403 17.10 7.52 8.41
C SER A 403 15.82 8.24 8.81
N ALA A 404 15.33 7.97 10.01
CA ALA A 404 14.19 8.68 10.60
C ALA A 404 14.44 10.19 10.73
N GLN A 405 15.69 10.64 10.75
CA GLN A 405 16.05 12.08 10.84
C GLN A 405 15.70 12.84 9.57
N THR A 406 15.66 12.17 8.42
CA THR A 406 15.36 12.78 7.12
C THR A 406 13.95 12.49 6.63
N GLN A 407 13.23 11.59 7.30
CA GLN A 407 11.84 11.24 6.95
C GLN A 407 10.82 12.23 7.54
N LEU A 408 9.71 12.36 6.86
CA LEU A 408 8.63 13.30 7.20
C LEU A 408 7.51 12.65 8.03
N SER A 409 7.55 11.32 8.24
CA SER A 409 6.56 10.61 9.05
C SER A 409 6.58 11.06 10.51
N ALA A 410 5.39 11.26 11.08
CA ALA A 410 5.21 11.60 12.47
C ALA A 410 5.52 10.44 13.45
N ALA A 411 5.82 9.24 12.95
CA ALA A 411 6.24 8.11 13.78
C ALA A 411 7.54 8.37 14.55
N GLY A 412 8.45 9.18 13.96
CA GLY A 412 9.74 9.51 14.56
C GLY A 412 10.74 8.33 14.56
N TYR A 413 10.44 7.26 13.86
CA TYR A 413 11.34 6.15 13.57
C TYR A 413 11.01 5.51 12.24
N THR A 414 11.93 4.70 11.72
CA THR A 414 11.70 3.87 10.53
C THR A 414 12.15 2.43 10.81
N PRO A 415 11.44 1.40 10.30
CA PRO A 415 11.90 0.01 10.40
C PRO A 415 13.15 -0.27 9.54
N TYR A 416 13.53 0.68 8.69
CA TYR A 416 14.63 0.57 7.74
C TYR A 416 15.83 1.45 8.09
N GLU A 417 15.98 1.87 9.35
CA GLU A 417 17.07 2.74 9.80
C GLU A 417 18.44 2.16 9.39
N GLY A 418 19.24 2.98 8.71
CA GLY A 418 20.57 2.61 8.24
C GLY A 418 20.62 1.76 6.97
N PHE A 419 19.49 1.44 6.32
CA PHE A 419 19.50 0.79 5.01
C PHE A 419 20.12 1.71 3.97
N LYS A 420 21.10 1.17 3.24
CA LYS A 420 21.72 1.87 2.11
C LYS A 420 20.88 1.65 0.87
N THR A 421 20.54 2.72 0.17
CA THR A 421 19.79 2.67 -1.08
C THR A 421 20.67 2.92 -2.28
N LYS A 422 20.32 2.31 -3.39
CA LYS A 422 20.83 2.57 -4.72
C LYS A 422 19.83 3.43 -5.47
N GLY A 423 20.30 4.57 -5.96
CA GLY A 423 19.41 5.57 -6.52
C GLY A 423 18.57 6.30 -5.47
N SER A 424 17.96 7.39 -5.89
CA SER A 424 17.04 8.18 -5.07
C SER A 424 16.02 8.93 -5.92
N ILE A 425 14.97 9.43 -5.28
CA ILE A 425 13.96 10.29 -5.93
C ILE A 425 14.53 11.70 -6.05
N ALA A 426 14.76 12.15 -7.30
CA ALA A 426 15.24 13.49 -7.59
C ALA A 426 14.11 14.52 -7.57
N GLN A 427 13.01 14.23 -8.28
CA GLN A 427 11.87 15.15 -8.36
C GLN A 427 10.56 14.36 -8.40
N VAL A 428 9.49 14.97 -7.86
CA VAL A 428 8.12 14.45 -7.96
C VAL A 428 7.21 15.55 -8.47
N TYR A 429 6.48 15.24 -9.53
CA TYR A 429 5.43 16.10 -10.07
C TYR A 429 4.07 15.50 -9.75
N LEU A 430 3.17 16.32 -9.22
CA LEU A 430 1.76 15.98 -9.01
C LEU A 430 0.91 16.86 -9.92
N ARG A 431 0.22 16.25 -10.85
CA ARG A 431 -0.57 16.96 -11.87
C ARG A 431 0.20 18.15 -12.45
N GLY A 432 1.44 17.89 -12.90
CA GLY A 432 2.31 18.87 -13.54
C GLY A 432 2.95 19.91 -12.62
N THR A 433 2.60 19.94 -11.34
CA THR A 433 3.22 20.81 -10.34
C THR A 433 4.41 20.09 -9.69
N LEU A 434 5.59 20.74 -9.69
CA LEU A 434 6.77 20.23 -8.98
C LEU A 434 6.50 20.29 -7.47
N ALA A 435 6.26 19.13 -6.87
CA ALA A 435 5.91 18.98 -5.46
C ALA A 435 7.12 18.70 -4.57
N VAL A 436 8.08 17.91 -5.08
CA VAL A 436 9.34 17.57 -4.39
C VAL A 436 10.50 17.82 -5.35
N ASP A 437 11.57 18.40 -4.83
CA ASP A 437 12.79 18.69 -5.58
C ASP A 437 14.01 18.42 -4.70
N HIS A 438 14.74 17.34 -5.00
CA HIS A 438 15.92 16.88 -4.27
C HIS A 438 15.69 16.79 -2.75
N GLY A 439 14.60 16.14 -2.33
CA GLY A 439 14.22 15.97 -0.93
C GLY A 439 13.57 17.19 -0.27
N GLU A 440 13.40 18.30 -0.99
CA GLU A 440 12.72 19.49 -0.47
C GLU A 440 11.27 19.55 -0.96
N MET A 441 10.33 19.70 -0.04
CA MET A 441 8.94 19.96 -0.37
C MET A 441 8.80 21.36 -0.98
N ARG A 442 8.21 21.44 -2.19
CA ARG A 442 8.00 22.72 -2.92
C ARG A 442 6.57 23.23 -2.82
N THR A 443 5.64 22.39 -2.36
CA THR A 443 4.22 22.75 -2.22
C THR A 443 3.70 22.39 -0.84
N GLY A 444 2.60 23.03 -0.46
CA GLY A 444 1.74 22.57 0.61
C GLY A 444 0.76 21.48 0.15
N PRO A 445 -0.36 21.30 0.86
CA PRO A 445 -1.41 20.37 0.47
C PRO A 445 -2.05 20.79 -0.87
N ILE A 446 -1.83 19.99 -1.91
CA ILE A 446 -2.38 20.18 -3.26
C ILE A 446 -3.11 18.94 -3.78
N GLY A 447 -3.16 17.90 -2.97
CA GLY A 447 -3.86 16.65 -3.30
C GLY A 447 -5.37 16.83 -3.35
N THR A 448 -6.01 16.05 -4.21
CA THR A 448 -7.46 16.04 -4.40
C THR A 448 -8.01 14.62 -4.36
N TYR A 449 -9.29 14.49 -4.02
CA TYR A 449 -9.99 13.23 -4.11
C TYR A 449 -10.08 12.76 -5.57
N ILE A 450 -9.73 11.51 -5.82
CA ILE A 450 -9.82 10.87 -7.14
C ILE A 450 -10.94 9.81 -7.10
N PRO A 451 -12.11 10.10 -7.65
CA PRO A 451 -13.14 9.08 -7.83
C PRO A 451 -12.64 8.01 -8.81
N ARG A 452 -12.93 6.76 -8.50
CA ARG A 452 -12.47 5.59 -9.27
C ARG A 452 -13.68 4.83 -9.83
N HIS A 453 -13.40 3.93 -10.77
CA HIS A 453 -14.36 3.02 -11.38
C HIS A 453 -13.98 1.57 -11.09
N PRO A 454 -14.83 0.56 -11.36
CA PRO A 454 -14.43 -0.84 -11.30
C PRO A 454 -13.13 -1.09 -12.06
N GLY A 455 -12.25 -1.91 -11.48
CA GLY A 455 -10.92 -2.16 -12.02
C GLY A 455 -10.92 -2.92 -13.35
N SER A 456 -9.76 -2.90 -14.02
CA SER A 456 -9.56 -3.48 -15.35
C SER A 456 -8.31 -4.38 -15.44
N LEU A 457 -7.79 -4.90 -14.29
CA LEU A 457 -6.63 -5.80 -14.26
C LEU A 457 -7.05 -7.25 -14.54
#